data_aef1040de6dbc089a38c6e7ba7cff5ad
#
_entry.id   aef1040de6dbc089a38c6e7ba7cff5ad
#
_cell.length_a   1.000
_cell.length_b   1.000
_cell.length_c   1.000
_cell.angle_alpha   90.00
_cell.angle_beta   90.00
_cell.angle_gamma   90.00
#
_symmetry.space_group_name_H-M   'P 1'
#
loop_
_entity.id
_entity.type
_entity.pdbx_description
1 polymer ?
#
loop_
_entity_poly.entity_id
_entity_poly.type
_entity_poly.pdbx_seq_one_letter_code
_entity_poly.pdbx_strand_id
1 'polypeptide(L)'
;MALKMGYATLRWRQPDLSKALPALKKAGWDGWEGRLPLDWLGPPKRLKKVCEDAEMPLCVFTASGSPEDRDWEHVERNKRRMDYAAEMGVDCFMFMSGRKPEGRAMERTDIERAAEGAEQWAEYAAQYGLELSYHIHTNLLVDSAADWTLYMSLLDKAKLCIDVSHAELWDYDPVQSLVDFWDQLNYVHLQDYASCTVRDPGQYNPKWVSVGEAECLDFTAVLKTLEDRNFTRWVTACPGEPAYEGEDAVSEAERSAGMRDYLRRLGY
;
A
#
# COMPACT_ATOMS: atom_id res chain seq x y z
N MET A 1 20.04 -1.01 -10.50
CA MET A 1 20.04 -1.26 -9.02
C MET A 1 18.89 -2.23 -8.76
N ALA A 2 19.05 -3.24 -7.91
CA ALA A 2 17.95 -4.19 -7.65
C ALA A 2 16.78 -3.46 -6.94
N LEU A 3 15.54 -3.76 -7.33
CA LEU A 3 14.34 -3.26 -6.67
C LEU A 3 14.23 -3.87 -5.26
N LYS A 4 13.77 -3.09 -4.31
CA LYS A 4 13.50 -3.56 -2.94
C LYS A 4 12.10 -4.16 -2.88
N MET A 5 12.00 -5.46 -2.58
CA MET A 5 10.74 -6.20 -2.58
C MET A 5 10.18 -6.36 -1.17
N GLY A 6 9.05 -5.73 -0.90
CA GLY A 6 8.30 -5.84 0.36
C GLY A 6 7.13 -6.80 0.28
N TYR A 7 6.59 -7.15 1.44
CA TYR A 7 5.37 -7.95 1.59
C TYR A 7 4.34 -7.21 2.43
N ALA A 8 3.09 -7.11 1.94
CA ALA A 8 2.00 -6.44 2.64
C ALA A 8 1.28 -7.39 3.62
N THR A 9 1.29 -7.05 4.90
CA THR A 9 0.70 -7.89 5.97
C THR A 9 -0.80 -7.63 6.18
N LEU A 10 -1.58 -7.67 5.07
CA LEU A 10 -2.99 -7.27 5.04
C LEU A 10 -3.89 -8.09 5.97
N ARG A 11 -3.54 -9.35 6.20
CA ARG A 11 -4.42 -10.33 6.85
C ARG A 11 -3.97 -10.74 8.24
N TRP A 12 -2.79 -10.30 8.65
CA TRP A 12 -2.25 -10.69 9.93
C TRP A 12 -3.15 -10.21 11.08
N ARG A 13 -3.42 -11.11 12.01
CA ARG A 13 -4.21 -10.86 13.20
C ARG A 13 -3.38 -11.21 14.43
N GLN A 14 -3.07 -10.21 15.25
CA GLN A 14 -2.23 -10.36 16.46
C GLN A 14 -1.00 -11.28 16.26
N PRO A 15 -0.17 -11.02 15.23
CA PRO A 15 0.92 -11.93 14.86
C PRO A 15 2.00 -12.00 15.94
N ASP A 16 2.61 -13.18 16.09
CA ASP A 16 3.91 -13.26 16.73
C ASP A 16 5.01 -12.83 15.72
N LEU A 17 5.29 -11.51 15.72
CA LEU A 17 6.24 -10.92 14.78
C LEU A 17 7.65 -11.52 14.91
N SER A 18 8.04 -12.01 16.09
CA SER A 18 9.35 -12.66 16.30
C SER A 18 9.49 -13.98 15.54
N LYS A 19 8.37 -14.55 15.07
CA LYS A 19 8.35 -15.76 14.22
C LYS A 19 7.98 -15.43 12.78
N ALA A 20 6.99 -14.55 12.58
CA ALA A 20 6.48 -14.23 11.25
C ALA A 20 7.50 -13.47 10.39
N LEU A 21 8.25 -12.50 10.96
CA LEU A 21 9.27 -11.77 10.20
C LEU A 21 10.45 -12.65 9.76
N PRO A 22 11.03 -13.55 10.59
CA PRO A 22 11.99 -14.54 10.10
C PRO A 22 11.45 -15.46 9.00
N ALA A 23 10.16 -15.81 9.04
CA ALA A 23 9.54 -16.60 7.98
C ALA A 23 9.45 -15.81 6.66
N LEU A 24 9.10 -14.51 6.69
CA LEU A 24 9.17 -13.63 5.52
C LEU A 24 10.60 -13.50 4.97
N LYS A 25 11.59 -13.34 5.85
CA LYS A 25 13.00 -13.29 5.45
C LYS A 25 13.41 -14.58 4.73
N LYS A 26 13.03 -15.72 5.29
CA LYS A 26 13.29 -17.05 4.69
C LYS A 26 12.58 -17.21 3.34
N ALA A 27 11.38 -16.64 3.18
CA ALA A 27 10.67 -16.58 1.90
C ALA A 27 11.40 -15.69 0.87
N GLY A 28 12.32 -14.81 1.33
CA GLY A 28 13.21 -14.01 0.51
C GLY A 28 12.77 -12.58 0.28
N TRP A 29 11.87 -12.06 1.12
CA TRP A 29 11.49 -10.65 1.09
C TRP A 29 12.56 -9.77 1.72
N ASP A 30 12.64 -8.51 1.24
CA ASP A 30 13.61 -7.53 1.73
C ASP A 30 13.07 -6.70 2.89
N GLY A 31 11.74 -6.62 3.04
CA GLY A 31 11.06 -5.89 4.09
C GLY A 31 9.56 -6.19 4.14
N TRP A 32 8.84 -5.53 5.03
CA TRP A 32 7.41 -5.75 5.23
C TRP A 32 6.63 -4.43 5.40
N GLU A 33 5.38 -4.40 4.97
CA GLU A 33 4.47 -3.29 5.16
C GLU A 33 3.59 -3.51 6.38
N GLY A 34 3.58 -2.54 7.30
CA GLY A 34 2.85 -2.61 8.56
C GLY A 34 1.46 -1.99 8.47
N ARG A 35 0.41 -2.82 8.53
CA ARG A 35 -1.00 -2.39 8.61
C ARG A 35 -1.65 -2.66 9.97
N LEU A 36 -0.87 -3.11 10.94
CA LEU A 36 -1.35 -3.58 12.22
C LEU A 36 -1.72 -2.42 13.17
N PRO A 37 -2.67 -2.62 14.10
CA PRO A 37 -2.91 -1.71 15.20
C PRO A 37 -1.66 -1.54 16.08
N LEU A 38 -1.47 -0.34 16.63
CA LEU A 38 -0.31 -0.04 17.51
C LEU A 38 -0.24 -0.97 18.72
N ASP A 39 -1.39 -1.33 19.28
CA ASP A 39 -1.48 -2.22 20.45
C ASP A 39 -0.91 -3.63 20.17
N TRP A 40 -0.93 -4.07 18.92
CA TRP A 40 -0.37 -5.36 18.52
C TRP A 40 1.15 -5.28 18.25
N LEU A 41 1.63 -4.12 17.89
CA LEU A 41 3.05 -3.88 17.58
C LEU A 41 3.88 -3.68 18.86
N GLY A 42 3.25 -3.09 19.89
CA GLY A 42 3.94 -2.68 21.11
C GLY A 42 4.83 -1.43 20.89
N PRO A 43 5.71 -1.11 21.85
CA PRO A 43 6.55 0.08 21.75
C PRO A 43 7.52 0.02 20.56
N PRO A 44 7.80 1.16 19.88
CA PRO A 44 8.71 1.21 18.72
C PRO A 44 10.07 0.57 18.97
N LYS A 45 10.68 0.83 20.12
CA LYS A 45 11.97 0.24 20.50
C LYS A 45 11.97 -1.29 20.50
N ARG A 46 10.85 -1.91 20.93
CA ARG A 46 10.70 -3.37 20.89
C ARG A 46 10.57 -3.85 19.45
N LEU A 47 9.72 -3.18 18.65
CA LEU A 47 9.51 -3.57 17.26
C LEU A 47 10.79 -3.41 16.43
N LYS A 48 11.54 -2.31 16.63
CA LYS A 48 12.85 -2.14 15.99
C LYS A 48 13.75 -3.34 16.21
N LYS A 49 13.88 -3.76 17.48
CA LYS A 49 14.70 -4.92 17.79
C LYS A 49 14.20 -6.19 17.10
N VAL A 50 12.91 -6.42 17.04
CA VAL A 50 12.34 -7.58 16.33
C VAL A 50 12.65 -7.51 14.83
N CYS A 51 12.53 -6.34 14.21
CA CYS A 51 12.88 -6.12 12.81
C CYS A 51 14.38 -6.32 12.56
N GLU A 52 15.24 -5.81 13.44
CA GLU A 52 16.71 -5.97 13.37
C GLU A 52 17.11 -7.45 13.51
N ASP A 53 16.59 -8.15 14.52
CA ASP A 53 16.87 -9.57 14.77
C ASP A 53 16.42 -10.47 13.60
N ALA A 54 15.37 -10.07 12.89
CA ALA A 54 14.85 -10.78 11.72
C ALA A 54 15.48 -10.30 10.39
N GLU A 55 16.26 -9.22 10.39
CA GLU A 55 16.74 -8.52 9.18
C GLU A 55 15.60 -8.16 8.22
N MET A 56 14.46 -7.76 8.80
CA MET A 56 13.22 -7.42 8.07
C MET A 56 12.77 -5.99 8.42
N PRO A 57 13.28 -4.97 7.71
CA PRO A 57 12.87 -3.60 7.96
C PRO A 57 11.39 -3.38 7.65
N LEU A 58 10.76 -2.49 8.43
CA LEU A 58 9.44 -1.97 8.12
C LEU A 58 9.57 -1.00 6.94
N CYS A 59 8.94 -1.33 5.80
CA CYS A 59 9.01 -0.55 4.55
C CYS A 59 8.16 0.71 4.63
N VAL A 60 6.93 0.53 5.05
CA VAL A 60 5.85 1.51 5.07
C VAL A 60 4.97 1.23 6.27
N PHE A 61 4.43 2.27 6.86
CA PHE A 61 3.39 2.18 7.87
C PHE A 61 2.12 2.87 7.38
N THR A 62 0.95 2.32 7.73
CA THR A 62 -0.31 2.79 7.13
C THR A 62 -1.19 3.55 8.11
N ALA A 63 -2.00 4.44 7.58
CA ALA A 63 -3.05 5.13 8.31
C ALA A 63 -4.16 4.16 8.79
N SER A 64 -4.93 4.63 9.75
CA SER A 64 -6.19 4.01 10.18
C SER A 64 -7.33 4.91 9.73
N GLY A 65 -7.95 4.59 8.58
CA GLY A 65 -8.95 5.44 7.93
C GLY A 65 -8.33 6.48 7.00
N SER A 66 -9.03 7.57 6.74
CA SER A 66 -8.72 8.52 5.68
C SER A 66 -8.62 9.97 6.17
N PRO A 67 -7.92 10.87 5.44
CA PRO A 67 -7.75 12.27 5.84
C PRO A 67 -9.03 13.11 5.83
N GLU A 68 -10.07 12.68 5.14
CA GLU A 68 -11.36 13.37 5.08
C GLU A 68 -12.11 13.30 6.41
N ASP A 69 -11.85 12.29 7.21
CA ASP A 69 -12.40 12.18 8.55
C ASP A 69 -11.65 13.12 9.48
N ARG A 70 -12.35 14.17 9.88
CA ARG A 70 -11.82 15.24 10.75
C ARG A 70 -12.26 15.11 12.21
N ASP A 71 -12.84 13.96 12.57
CA ASP A 71 -13.10 13.66 13.99
C ASP A 71 -11.80 13.71 14.79
N TRP A 72 -11.87 14.31 15.96
CA TRP A 72 -10.68 14.56 16.77
C TRP A 72 -9.93 13.26 17.14
N GLU A 73 -10.67 12.22 17.52
CA GLU A 73 -10.06 10.93 17.90
C GLU A 73 -9.37 10.28 16.72
N HIS A 74 -9.97 10.41 15.51
CA HIS A 74 -9.41 9.91 14.27
C HIS A 74 -8.10 10.63 13.91
N VAL A 75 -8.10 11.96 13.97
CA VAL A 75 -6.92 12.77 13.68
C VAL A 75 -5.78 12.42 14.66
N GLU A 76 -6.05 12.40 15.97
CA GLU A 76 -5.03 12.09 16.97
C GLU A 76 -4.52 10.64 16.88
N ARG A 77 -5.36 9.70 16.47
CA ARG A 77 -4.94 8.31 16.20
C ARG A 77 -3.91 8.27 15.08
N ASN A 78 -4.15 8.99 13.99
CA ASN A 78 -3.25 9.00 12.85
C ASN A 78 -1.95 9.78 13.13
N LYS A 79 -2.00 10.86 13.88
CA LYS A 79 -0.78 11.53 14.38
C LYS A 79 0.10 10.56 15.18
N ARG A 80 -0.47 9.82 16.14
CA ARG A 80 0.28 8.80 16.90
C ARG A 80 0.87 7.72 16.01
N ARG A 81 0.18 7.35 14.93
CA ARG A 81 0.71 6.38 13.95
C ARG A 81 1.86 6.98 13.14
N MET A 82 1.80 8.25 12.77
CA MET A 82 2.90 8.96 12.11
C MET A 82 4.11 9.10 13.03
N ASP A 83 3.91 9.50 14.30
CA ASP A 83 4.97 9.55 15.30
C ASP A 83 5.64 8.18 15.49
N TYR A 84 4.82 7.11 15.53
CA TYR A 84 5.33 5.74 15.60
C TYR A 84 6.15 5.37 14.36
N ALA A 85 5.66 5.70 13.17
CA ALA A 85 6.35 5.46 11.91
C ALA A 85 7.71 6.19 11.86
N ALA A 86 7.73 7.44 12.26
CA ALA A 86 8.94 8.25 12.37
C ALA A 86 9.96 7.65 13.37
N GLU A 87 9.48 7.23 14.55
CA GLU A 87 10.33 6.57 15.54
C GLU A 87 10.85 5.22 15.01
N MET A 88 10.08 4.49 14.20
CA MET A 88 10.55 3.28 13.52
C MET A 88 11.59 3.56 12.43
N GLY A 89 11.69 4.78 11.93
CA GLY A 89 12.63 5.18 10.88
C GLY A 89 12.16 4.78 9.47
N VAL A 90 10.84 4.68 9.26
CA VAL A 90 10.29 4.52 7.90
C VAL A 90 10.20 5.87 7.21
N ASP A 91 10.37 5.89 5.89
CA ASP A 91 10.33 7.12 5.08
C ASP A 91 8.92 7.45 4.62
N CYS A 92 8.01 6.47 4.59
CA CYS A 92 6.72 6.59 3.96
C CYS A 92 5.59 6.18 4.91
N PHE A 93 4.56 7.04 4.99
CA PHE A 93 3.30 6.77 5.67
C PHE A 93 2.16 6.76 4.67
N MET A 94 1.49 5.63 4.50
CA MET A 94 0.52 5.41 3.44
C MET A 94 -0.91 5.57 3.93
N PHE A 95 -1.77 6.16 3.10
CA PHE A 95 -3.20 6.31 3.34
C PHE A 95 -4.02 6.04 2.07
N MET A 96 -5.31 5.81 2.23
CA MET A 96 -6.28 5.74 1.15
C MET A 96 -7.31 6.87 1.31
N SER A 97 -8.01 7.23 0.23
CA SER A 97 -9.16 8.12 0.31
C SER A 97 -10.31 7.48 1.10
N GLY A 98 -11.25 8.28 1.55
CA GLY A 98 -12.43 7.85 2.29
C GLY A 98 -13.45 7.13 1.42
N ARG A 99 -14.61 6.86 2.01
CA ARG A 99 -15.74 6.27 1.29
C ARG A 99 -16.49 7.32 0.49
N LYS A 100 -17.16 6.89 -0.57
CA LYS A 100 -18.12 7.71 -1.29
C LYS A 100 -19.22 8.22 -0.35
N PRO A 101 -19.77 9.41 -0.59
CA PRO A 101 -20.89 9.91 0.20
C PRO A 101 -22.08 8.96 0.14
N GLU A 102 -22.73 8.74 1.27
CA GLU A 102 -23.97 7.97 1.31
C GLU A 102 -25.16 8.83 0.91
N GLY A 103 -26.10 8.25 0.14
CA GLY A 103 -27.38 8.89 -0.19
C GLY A 103 -27.34 10.02 -1.22
N ARG A 104 -26.17 10.35 -1.79
CA ARG A 104 -26.02 11.31 -2.88
C ARG A 104 -24.90 10.94 -3.84
N ALA A 105 -24.91 11.52 -5.01
CA ALA A 105 -23.76 11.40 -5.93
C ALA A 105 -22.52 12.11 -5.34
N MET A 106 -21.36 11.62 -5.73
CA MET A 106 -20.08 12.28 -5.46
C MET A 106 -19.99 13.56 -6.28
N GLU A 107 -19.43 14.60 -5.69
CA GLU A 107 -19.19 15.90 -6.32
C GLU A 107 -17.68 16.21 -6.32
N ARG A 108 -17.25 17.08 -7.21
CA ARG A 108 -15.86 17.56 -7.26
C ARG A 108 -15.37 18.11 -5.91
N THR A 109 -16.25 18.79 -5.18
CA THR A 109 -15.96 19.33 -3.84
C THR A 109 -15.63 18.26 -2.79
N ASP A 110 -16.07 17.02 -2.99
CA ASP A 110 -15.69 15.90 -2.11
C ASP A 110 -14.21 15.53 -2.32
N ILE A 111 -13.77 15.50 -3.58
CA ILE A 111 -12.36 15.26 -3.93
C ILE A 111 -11.47 16.42 -3.44
N GLU A 112 -11.90 17.67 -3.62
CA GLU A 112 -11.18 18.85 -3.17
C GLU A 112 -10.99 18.83 -1.63
N ARG A 113 -12.03 18.47 -0.88
CA ARG A 113 -11.95 18.32 0.58
C ARG A 113 -11.02 17.19 1.01
N ALA A 114 -11.03 16.08 0.28
CA ALA A 114 -10.13 14.97 0.53
C ALA A 114 -8.67 15.38 0.31
N ALA A 115 -8.38 16.08 -0.77
CA ALA A 115 -7.04 16.59 -1.07
C ALA A 115 -6.55 17.58 0.00
N GLU A 116 -7.42 18.50 0.46
CA GLU A 116 -7.09 19.40 1.57
C GLU A 116 -6.73 18.65 2.85
N GLY A 117 -7.46 17.59 3.19
CA GLY A 117 -7.15 16.74 4.34
C GLY A 117 -5.81 16.00 4.19
N ALA A 118 -5.53 15.49 3.00
CA ALA A 118 -4.26 14.83 2.69
C ALA A 118 -3.07 15.79 2.81
N GLU A 119 -3.20 17.01 2.30
CA GLU A 119 -2.13 18.02 2.42
C GLU A 119 -1.87 18.42 3.89
N GLN A 120 -2.91 18.51 4.72
CA GLN A 120 -2.74 18.75 6.16
C GLN A 120 -1.99 17.59 6.85
N TRP A 121 -2.27 16.35 6.47
CA TRP A 121 -1.53 15.20 6.98
C TRP A 121 -0.09 15.18 6.45
N ALA A 122 0.12 15.56 5.18
CA ALA A 122 1.46 15.66 4.60
C ALA A 122 2.32 16.72 5.31
N GLU A 123 1.74 17.86 5.67
CA GLU A 123 2.40 18.88 6.48
C GLU A 123 2.81 18.37 7.86
N TYR A 124 1.94 17.59 8.51
CA TYR A 124 2.27 16.99 9.80
C TYR A 124 3.38 15.94 9.66
N ALA A 125 3.26 15.04 8.68
CA ALA A 125 4.24 13.98 8.43
C ALA A 125 5.64 14.54 8.10
N ALA A 126 5.70 15.60 7.30
CA ALA A 126 6.95 16.26 6.92
C ALA A 126 7.77 16.80 8.11
N GLN A 127 7.12 17.14 9.23
CA GLN A 127 7.81 17.59 10.47
C GLN A 127 8.73 16.52 11.05
N TYR A 128 8.47 15.26 10.72
CA TYR A 128 9.22 14.09 11.17
C TYR A 128 10.05 13.44 10.04
N GLY A 129 10.12 14.07 8.88
CA GLY A 129 10.81 13.53 7.71
C GLY A 129 10.08 12.37 7.01
N LEU A 130 8.79 12.20 7.31
CA LEU A 130 7.93 11.22 6.65
C LEU A 130 7.34 11.81 5.35
N GLU A 131 7.33 11.04 4.28
CA GLU A 131 6.52 11.33 3.10
C GLU A 131 5.14 10.68 3.27
N LEU A 132 4.08 11.46 3.07
CA LEU A 132 2.72 10.92 3.02
C LEU A 132 2.44 10.37 1.63
N SER A 133 1.94 9.15 1.52
CA SER A 133 1.71 8.47 0.25
C SER A 133 0.24 8.09 0.09
N TYR A 134 -0.41 8.66 -0.92
CA TYR A 134 -1.76 8.26 -1.30
C TYR A 134 -1.72 6.94 -2.05
N HIS A 135 -2.40 5.92 -1.53
CA HIS A 135 -2.59 4.63 -2.16
C HIS A 135 -3.90 4.61 -2.94
N ILE A 136 -3.82 4.44 -4.25
CA ILE A 136 -5.00 4.31 -5.11
C ILE A 136 -5.74 3.00 -4.81
N HIS A 137 -7.06 3.07 -4.72
CA HIS A 137 -7.88 1.91 -4.39
C HIS A 137 -9.30 2.06 -4.93
N THR A 138 -9.81 1.04 -5.64
CA THR A 138 -11.20 0.98 -6.11
C THR A 138 -12.21 0.99 -4.97
N ASN A 139 -13.45 1.37 -5.27
CA ASN A 139 -14.58 1.42 -4.33
C ASN A 139 -14.43 2.43 -3.18
N LEU A 140 -13.58 3.42 -3.34
CA LEU A 140 -13.41 4.54 -2.41
C LEU A 140 -13.89 5.85 -3.03
N LEU A 141 -13.61 6.98 -2.40
CA LEU A 141 -14.02 8.31 -2.88
C LEU A 141 -13.40 8.60 -4.25
N VAL A 142 -12.10 8.39 -4.39
CA VAL A 142 -11.40 8.48 -5.68
C VAL A 142 -11.50 7.10 -6.33
N ASP A 143 -12.35 6.95 -7.35
CA ASP A 143 -12.70 5.63 -7.90
C ASP A 143 -12.80 5.58 -9.42
N SER A 144 -12.00 6.39 -10.08
CA SER A 144 -11.79 6.35 -11.54
C SER A 144 -10.46 6.99 -11.90
N ALA A 145 -9.96 6.74 -13.11
CA ALA A 145 -8.77 7.39 -13.64
C ALA A 145 -8.93 8.93 -13.66
N ALA A 146 -10.13 9.44 -13.98
CA ALA A 146 -10.42 10.87 -13.99
C ALA A 146 -10.38 11.48 -12.57
N ASP A 147 -11.00 10.83 -11.60
CA ASP A 147 -10.98 11.27 -10.20
C ASP A 147 -9.56 11.23 -9.63
N TRP A 148 -8.80 10.18 -9.97
CA TRP A 148 -7.41 10.06 -9.56
C TRP A 148 -6.54 11.18 -10.13
N THR A 149 -6.65 11.45 -11.43
CA THR A 149 -5.93 12.56 -12.08
C THR A 149 -6.27 13.90 -11.44
N LEU A 150 -7.57 14.14 -11.18
CA LEU A 150 -8.00 15.34 -10.47
C LEU A 150 -7.42 15.41 -9.07
N TYR A 151 -7.53 14.33 -8.29
CA TYR A 151 -7.01 14.28 -6.92
C TYR A 151 -5.51 14.58 -6.87
N MET A 152 -4.71 13.92 -7.72
CA MET A 152 -3.26 14.15 -7.79
C MET A 152 -2.89 15.55 -8.23
N SER A 153 -3.71 16.19 -9.07
CA SER A 153 -3.50 17.59 -9.47
C SER A 153 -3.71 18.61 -8.35
N LEU A 154 -4.38 18.20 -7.27
CA LEU A 154 -4.65 19.02 -6.09
C LEU A 154 -3.63 18.80 -4.96
N LEU A 155 -2.77 17.77 -5.09
CA LEU A 155 -1.75 17.44 -4.10
C LEU A 155 -0.39 18.07 -4.48
N ASP A 156 0.24 18.73 -3.52
CA ASP A 156 1.57 19.34 -3.65
C ASP A 156 2.63 18.57 -2.85
N LYS A 157 2.34 18.26 -1.59
CA LYS A 157 3.27 17.61 -0.65
C LYS A 157 3.06 16.10 -0.58
N ALA A 158 1.81 15.65 -0.63
CA ALA A 158 1.51 14.23 -0.62
C ALA A 158 2.03 13.55 -1.90
N LYS A 159 2.61 12.38 -1.72
CA LYS A 159 3.16 11.53 -2.77
C LYS A 159 2.17 10.43 -3.16
N LEU A 160 2.58 9.51 -4.02
CA LEU A 160 1.72 8.51 -4.62
C LEU A 160 2.27 7.09 -4.42
N CYS A 161 1.39 6.21 -3.97
CA CYS A 161 1.53 4.76 -4.07
C CYS A 161 0.63 4.26 -5.19
N ILE A 162 1.20 3.79 -6.29
CA ILE A 162 0.43 3.14 -7.35
C ILE A 162 0.27 1.66 -7.01
N ASP A 163 -0.99 1.23 -6.84
CA ASP A 163 -1.35 -0.17 -6.93
C ASP A 163 -1.73 -0.47 -8.39
N VAL A 164 -0.91 -1.28 -9.04
CA VAL A 164 -1.02 -1.54 -10.48
C VAL A 164 -2.34 -2.22 -10.86
N SER A 165 -2.93 -3.00 -9.95
CA SER A 165 -4.22 -3.65 -10.20
C SER A 165 -5.40 -2.68 -10.16
N HIS A 166 -5.35 -1.70 -9.26
CA HIS A 166 -6.40 -0.69 -9.19
C HIS A 166 -6.34 0.29 -10.37
N ALA A 167 -5.14 0.61 -10.87
CA ALA A 167 -4.98 1.38 -12.10
C ALA A 167 -5.61 0.64 -13.29
N GLU A 168 -5.28 -0.64 -13.47
CA GLU A 168 -5.85 -1.48 -14.54
C GLU A 168 -7.38 -1.60 -14.44
N LEU A 169 -7.93 -1.77 -13.24
CA LEU A 169 -9.39 -1.81 -13.03
C LEU A 169 -10.10 -0.50 -13.41
N TRP A 170 -9.37 0.61 -13.46
CA TRP A 170 -9.88 1.90 -13.96
C TRP A 170 -9.60 2.15 -15.44
N ASP A 171 -9.23 1.10 -16.20
CA ASP A 171 -8.81 1.20 -17.61
C ASP A 171 -7.61 2.16 -17.81
N TYR A 172 -6.76 2.28 -16.80
CA TYR A 172 -5.51 3.04 -16.89
C TYR A 172 -4.33 2.08 -16.94
N ASP A 173 -3.65 2.02 -18.09
CA ASP A 173 -2.49 1.14 -18.28
C ASP A 173 -1.48 1.31 -17.13
N PRO A 174 -1.12 0.22 -16.42
CA PRO A 174 -0.24 0.30 -15.25
C PRO A 174 1.14 0.88 -15.57
N VAL A 175 1.73 0.55 -16.73
CA VAL A 175 3.03 1.10 -17.15
C VAL A 175 2.91 2.57 -17.46
N GLN A 176 1.87 2.98 -18.17
CA GLN A 176 1.62 4.38 -18.49
C GLN A 176 1.37 5.19 -17.19
N SER A 177 0.67 4.63 -16.23
CA SER A 177 0.41 5.29 -14.94
C SER A 177 1.71 5.56 -14.15
N LEU A 178 2.66 4.62 -14.16
CA LEU A 178 3.99 4.84 -13.58
C LEU A 178 4.76 5.96 -14.29
N VAL A 179 4.60 6.08 -15.60
CA VAL A 179 5.26 7.12 -16.39
C VAL A 179 4.68 8.50 -16.13
N ASP A 180 3.35 8.60 -16.12
CA ASP A 180 2.63 9.87 -16.01
C ASP A 180 2.75 10.48 -14.60
N PHE A 181 2.80 9.66 -13.56
CA PHE A 181 2.92 10.10 -12.17
C PHE A 181 4.32 9.92 -11.57
N TRP A 182 5.35 9.73 -12.38
CA TRP A 182 6.69 9.39 -11.92
C TRP A 182 7.25 10.33 -10.85
N ASP A 183 7.07 11.63 -11.00
CA ASP A 183 7.62 12.65 -10.09
C ASP A 183 6.93 12.67 -8.72
N GLN A 184 5.73 12.10 -8.63
CA GLN A 184 4.96 11.97 -7.41
C GLN A 184 5.09 10.56 -6.79
N LEU A 185 5.58 9.58 -7.57
CA LEU A 185 5.63 8.18 -7.17
C LEU A 185 6.70 7.93 -6.11
N ASN A 186 6.31 7.43 -4.95
CA ASN A 186 7.25 7.03 -3.91
C ASN A 186 7.05 5.61 -3.37
N TYR A 187 6.01 4.90 -3.83
CA TYR A 187 5.71 3.53 -3.42
C TYR A 187 4.92 2.80 -4.51
N VAL A 188 5.09 1.50 -4.63
CA VAL A 188 4.34 0.67 -5.59
C VAL A 188 3.79 -0.57 -4.92
N HIS A 189 2.52 -0.87 -5.17
CA HIS A 189 1.91 -2.15 -4.84
C HIS A 189 1.77 -3.03 -6.07
N LEU A 190 2.15 -4.27 -5.92
CA LEU A 190 1.82 -5.36 -6.84
C LEU A 190 0.69 -6.17 -6.22
N GLN A 191 -0.48 -6.09 -6.79
CA GLN A 191 -1.61 -6.94 -6.45
C GLN A 191 -2.12 -7.61 -7.73
N ASP A 192 -2.69 -8.81 -7.65
CA ASP A 192 -3.15 -9.56 -8.79
C ASP A 192 -4.60 -10.00 -8.60
N TYR A 193 -5.33 -10.18 -9.70
CA TYR A 193 -6.71 -10.64 -9.67
C TYR A 193 -6.99 -11.60 -10.84
N ALA A 194 -7.78 -12.62 -10.59
CA ALA A 194 -8.14 -13.62 -11.60
C ALA A 194 -9.31 -13.18 -12.49
N SER A 195 -10.18 -12.32 -11.98
CA SER A 195 -11.32 -11.74 -12.69
C SER A 195 -11.88 -10.56 -11.92
N CYS A 196 -12.59 -9.67 -12.59
CA CYS A 196 -13.35 -8.61 -11.93
C CYS A 196 -14.77 -8.55 -12.51
N THR A 197 -15.77 -8.42 -11.66
CA THR A 197 -17.14 -8.09 -12.05
C THR A 197 -17.47 -6.67 -11.57
N VAL A 198 -18.13 -5.90 -12.42
CA VAL A 198 -18.65 -4.58 -12.06
C VAL A 198 -20.16 -4.73 -11.86
N ARG A 199 -20.65 -4.56 -10.63
CA ARG A 199 -22.08 -4.76 -10.29
C ARG A 199 -22.92 -3.52 -10.57
N ASP A 200 -22.37 -2.35 -10.24
CA ASP A 200 -22.93 -1.03 -10.55
C ASP A 200 -21.80 -0.16 -11.12
N PRO A 201 -22.11 0.92 -11.85
CA PRO A 201 -21.06 1.84 -12.30
C PRO A 201 -20.18 2.29 -11.15
N GLY A 202 -18.89 1.90 -11.18
CA GLY A 202 -17.93 2.19 -10.14
C GLY A 202 -17.99 1.28 -8.91
N GLN A 203 -18.64 0.10 -8.97
CA GLN A 203 -18.53 -0.92 -7.92
C GLN A 203 -17.80 -2.16 -8.46
N TYR A 204 -16.52 -2.18 -8.24
CA TYR A 204 -15.63 -3.28 -8.63
C TYR A 204 -15.69 -4.42 -7.62
N ASN A 205 -15.70 -5.65 -8.11
CA ASN A 205 -15.67 -6.85 -7.29
C ASN A 205 -14.61 -7.82 -7.84
N PRO A 206 -13.32 -7.51 -7.68
CA PRO A 206 -12.24 -8.36 -8.14
C PRO A 206 -12.11 -9.62 -7.29
N LYS A 207 -11.75 -10.72 -7.95
CA LYS A 207 -11.31 -11.94 -7.28
C LYS A 207 -9.79 -11.85 -7.09
N TRP A 208 -9.36 -11.34 -5.96
CA TRP A 208 -7.95 -11.19 -5.64
C TRP A 208 -7.24 -12.55 -5.53
N VAL A 209 -6.06 -12.64 -6.11
CA VAL A 209 -5.16 -13.81 -6.05
C VAL A 209 -3.76 -13.35 -5.67
N SER A 210 -2.89 -14.28 -5.31
CA SER A 210 -1.49 -13.94 -5.05
C SER A 210 -0.79 -13.52 -6.33
N VAL A 211 0.16 -12.63 -6.24
CA VAL A 211 0.93 -12.12 -7.38
C VAL A 211 1.54 -13.29 -8.17
N GLY A 212 1.19 -13.35 -9.46
CA GLY A 212 1.63 -14.40 -10.37
C GLY A 212 0.73 -15.64 -10.42
N GLU A 213 -0.43 -15.63 -9.78
CA GLU A 213 -1.46 -16.69 -9.90
C GLU A 213 -2.47 -16.40 -11.01
N ALA A 214 -2.45 -15.19 -11.59
CA ALA A 214 -3.26 -14.82 -12.75
C ALA A 214 -2.38 -14.21 -13.86
N GLU A 215 -3.00 -13.96 -15.02
CA GLU A 215 -2.34 -13.38 -16.19
C GLU A 215 -2.99 -12.04 -16.60
N CYS A 216 -3.70 -11.39 -15.67
CA CYS A 216 -4.39 -10.13 -15.96
C CYS A 216 -3.44 -8.93 -16.04
N LEU A 217 -2.27 -9.02 -15.40
CA LEU A 217 -1.30 -7.93 -15.31
C LEU A 217 0.06 -8.35 -15.85
N ASP A 218 0.69 -7.49 -16.65
CA ASP A 218 2.08 -7.68 -17.10
C ASP A 218 3.06 -7.11 -16.07
N PHE A 219 3.33 -7.88 -15.02
CA PHE A 219 4.32 -7.50 -14.00
C PHE A 219 5.74 -7.37 -14.57
N THR A 220 6.06 -8.03 -15.70
CA THR A 220 7.37 -7.87 -16.34
C THR A 220 7.55 -6.45 -16.85
N ALA A 221 6.55 -5.93 -17.56
CA ALA A 221 6.60 -4.55 -18.07
C ALA A 221 6.61 -3.52 -16.93
N VAL A 222 5.81 -3.73 -15.86
CA VAL A 222 5.78 -2.88 -14.66
C VAL A 222 7.16 -2.81 -14.01
N LEU A 223 7.73 -3.97 -13.66
CA LEU A 223 9.01 -4.05 -12.93
C LEU A 223 10.17 -3.51 -13.78
N LYS A 224 10.17 -3.84 -15.08
CA LYS A 224 11.15 -3.30 -16.02
C LYS A 224 11.09 -1.77 -16.10
N THR A 225 9.91 -1.18 -16.12
CA THR A 225 9.74 0.28 -16.14
C THR A 225 10.32 0.92 -14.89
N LEU A 226 10.10 0.33 -13.72
CA LEU A 226 10.67 0.79 -12.45
C LEU A 226 12.20 0.68 -12.46
N GLU A 227 12.76 -0.42 -12.96
CA GLU A 227 14.20 -0.62 -13.05
C GLU A 227 14.85 0.34 -14.05
N ASP A 228 14.32 0.47 -15.26
CA ASP A 228 14.84 1.34 -16.32
C ASP A 228 14.88 2.83 -15.89
N ARG A 229 13.96 3.22 -15.01
CA ARG A 229 13.87 4.57 -14.43
C ARG A 229 14.62 4.72 -13.10
N ASN A 230 15.32 3.68 -12.65
CA ASN A 230 16.08 3.66 -11.39
C ASN A 230 15.19 3.94 -10.16
N PHE A 231 14.03 3.29 -10.05
CA PHE A 231 13.19 3.39 -8.85
C PHE A 231 13.93 2.82 -7.64
N THR A 232 14.08 3.61 -6.59
CA THR A 232 14.88 3.28 -5.41
C THR A 232 14.06 3.01 -4.15
N ARG A 233 12.76 3.23 -4.24
CA ARG A 233 11.80 3.03 -3.15
C ARG A 233 11.31 1.57 -3.12
N TRP A 234 10.31 1.29 -2.32
CA TRP A 234 9.78 -0.05 -2.13
C TRP A 234 8.72 -0.43 -3.17
N VAL A 235 8.77 -1.69 -3.58
CA VAL A 235 7.75 -2.37 -4.36
C VAL A 235 7.22 -3.51 -3.50
N THR A 236 5.95 -3.46 -3.12
CA THR A 236 5.38 -4.40 -2.15
C THR A 236 4.33 -5.28 -2.80
N ALA A 237 4.45 -6.59 -2.62
CA ALA A 237 3.47 -7.56 -3.09
C ALA A 237 2.36 -7.75 -2.06
N CYS A 238 1.12 -7.68 -2.52
CA CYS A 238 -0.07 -7.94 -1.73
C CYS A 238 -0.50 -9.41 -1.85
N PRO A 239 -0.87 -10.07 -0.73
CA PRO A 239 -1.41 -11.42 -0.78
C PRO A 239 -2.77 -11.46 -1.47
N GLY A 240 -3.06 -12.55 -2.19
CA GLY A 240 -4.36 -12.84 -2.76
C GLY A 240 -5.43 -13.18 -1.69
N GLU A 241 -6.70 -13.28 -2.04
CA GLU A 241 -7.82 -13.69 -1.18
C GLU A 241 -8.42 -15.03 -1.65
N PRO A 242 -9.09 -15.75 -0.76
CA PRO A 242 -9.13 -15.58 0.70
C PRO A 242 -7.85 -16.08 1.38
N ALA A 243 -7.64 -15.68 2.65
CA ALA A 243 -6.72 -16.39 3.51
C ALA A 243 -7.22 -17.84 3.68
N TYR A 244 -6.31 -18.80 3.75
CA TYR A 244 -6.71 -20.18 4.02
C TYR A 244 -7.25 -20.29 5.45
N GLU A 245 -8.29 -21.11 5.65
CA GLU A 245 -8.89 -21.33 6.97
C GLU A 245 -7.82 -21.82 7.95
N GLY A 246 -7.70 -21.14 9.09
CA GLY A 246 -6.72 -21.46 10.13
C GLY A 246 -5.29 -20.97 9.84
N GLU A 247 -5.06 -20.24 8.76
CA GLU A 247 -3.75 -19.67 8.43
C GLU A 247 -3.37 -18.57 9.44
N ASP A 248 -2.21 -18.72 10.05
CA ASP A 248 -1.60 -17.69 10.89
C ASP A 248 -0.54 -16.88 10.10
N ALA A 249 0.02 -15.86 10.73
CA ALA A 249 1.00 -14.99 10.10
C ALA A 249 2.28 -15.72 9.67
N VAL A 250 2.67 -16.79 10.36
CA VAL A 250 3.85 -17.60 10.01
C VAL A 250 3.58 -18.43 8.76
N SER A 251 2.44 -19.12 8.74
CA SER A 251 2.02 -19.95 7.60
C SER A 251 1.81 -19.08 6.35
N GLU A 252 1.20 -17.88 6.49
CA GLU A 252 1.04 -16.94 5.40
C GLU A 252 2.41 -16.44 4.88
N ALA A 253 3.33 -16.11 5.79
CA ALA A 253 4.68 -15.70 5.44
C ALA A 253 5.43 -16.80 4.68
N GLU A 254 5.34 -18.06 5.12
CA GLU A 254 5.97 -19.21 4.43
C GLU A 254 5.35 -19.43 3.03
N ARG A 255 4.03 -19.33 2.91
CA ARG A 255 3.32 -19.46 1.63
C ARG A 255 3.69 -18.33 0.65
N SER A 256 4.00 -17.14 1.15
CA SER A 256 4.40 -15.99 0.33
C SER A 256 5.68 -16.24 -0.50
N ALA A 257 6.46 -17.29 -0.18
CA ALA A 257 7.60 -17.73 -0.98
C ALA A 257 7.23 -18.00 -2.44
N GLY A 258 6.00 -18.49 -2.71
CA GLY A 258 5.52 -18.71 -4.08
C GLY A 258 5.46 -17.43 -4.92
N MET A 259 4.97 -16.33 -4.34
CA MET A 259 4.96 -15.02 -5.00
C MET A 259 6.40 -14.50 -5.21
N ARG A 260 7.25 -14.66 -4.19
CA ARG A 260 8.65 -14.23 -4.29
C ARG A 260 9.42 -15.01 -5.37
N ASP A 261 9.16 -16.30 -5.50
CA ASP A 261 9.76 -17.14 -6.53
C ASP A 261 9.24 -16.79 -7.94
N TYR A 262 7.95 -16.36 -8.05
CA TYR A 262 7.44 -15.81 -9.30
C TYR A 262 8.22 -14.54 -9.70
N LEU A 263 8.38 -13.57 -8.78
CA LEU A 263 9.12 -12.33 -9.06
C LEU A 263 10.59 -12.61 -9.42
N ARG A 264 11.23 -13.60 -8.77
CA ARG A 264 12.59 -14.04 -9.13
C ARG A 264 12.67 -14.63 -10.53
N ARG A 265 11.66 -15.38 -10.97
CA ARG A 265 11.62 -15.88 -12.37
C ARG A 265 11.52 -14.75 -13.39
N LEU A 266 10.95 -13.61 -13.03
CA LEU A 266 10.95 -12.38 -13.83
C LEU A 266 12.29 -11.62 -13.79
N GLY A 267 13.22 -12.01 -12.91
CA GLY A 267 14.54 -11.39 -12.77
C GLY A 267 14.69 -10.47 -11.54
N TYR A 268 13.70 -10.45 -10.65
CA TYR A 268 13.65 -9.51 -9.52
C TYR A 268 13.64 -10.14 -8.14
#